data_fbd76b8894a1920adaaf5a785faf2538
#
_entry.id   fbd76b8894a1920adaaf5a785faf2538
#
_cell.length_a   1.000
_cell.length_b   1.000
_cell.length_c   1.000
_cell.angle_alpha   90.00
_cell.angle_beta   90.00
_cell.angle_gamma   90.00
#
_symmetry.space_group_name_H-M   'P 1'
#
loop_
_entity.id
_entity.type
_entity.pdbx_description
1 polymer ?
#
loop_
_entity_poly.entity_id
_entity_poly.type
_entity_poly.pdbx_seq_one_letter_code
_entity_poly.pdbx_strand_id
1 'polypeptide(L)'
;MIMKQRKLVTIVIEAALARRLESDLRIAGAKGFTSTLAHGAGPRDQRASEVDGGNVRVESVVNNEVLEVILEKLERDYFPFYAISCWVSQVEVVRDERY
;
A
#
# COMPACT_ATOMS: atom_id res chain seq x y z
N MET A 1 -18.56 16.36 -14.97
CA MET A 1 -17.95 15.92 -13.70
C MET A 1 -16.46 16.30 -13.72
N ILE A 2 -16.01 16.92 -12.69
CA ILE A 2 -14.60 17.33 -12.60
C ILE A 2 -13.83 16.21 -11.90
N MET A 3 -12.74 15.79 -12.53
CA MET A 3 -11.85 14.79 -11.94
C MET A 3 -10.56 15.45 -11.48
N LYS A 4 -10.03 14.97 -10.38
CA LYS A 4 -8.75 15.43 -9.83
C LYS A 4 -7.73 14.33 -9.89
N GLN A 5 -6.47 14.71 -10.05
CA GLN A 5 -5.37 13.75 -10.06
C GLN A 5 -4.92 13.42 -8.65
N ARG A 6 -4.65 12.14 -8.43
CA ARG A 6 -4.14 11.60 -7.17
C ARG A 6 -3.13 10.49 -7.48
N LYS A 7 -2.53 9.97 -6.45
CA LYS A 7 -1.62 8.83 -6.55
C LYS A 7 -2.25 7.61 -5.91
N LEU A 8 -2.18 6.49 -6.63
CA LEU A 8 -2.55 5.19 -6.10
C LEU A 8 -1.27 4.49 -5.66
N VAL A 9 -1.09 4.27 -4.38
CA VAL A 9 0.00 3.46 -3.87
C VAL A 9 -0.50 2.05 -3.63
N THR A 10 0.21 1.09 -4.19
CA THR A 10 -0.10 -0.33 -4.06
C THR A 10 1.04 -1.02 -3.36
N ILE A 11 0.74 -1.73 -2.29
CA ILE A 11 1.74 -2.40 -1.45
C ILE A 11 1.30 -3.85 -1.28
N VAL A 12 2.20 -4.78 -1.62
CA VAL A 12 1.96 -6.21 -1.39
C VAL A 12 2.85 -6.63 -0.24
N ILE A 13 2.23 -7.14 0.81
CA ILE A 13 2.88 -7.43 2.08
C ILE A 13 2.33 -8.72 2.66
N GLU A 14 3.13 -9.39 3.48
CA GLU A 14 2.65 -10.58 4.19
C GLU A 14 1.50 -10.22 5.14
N ALA A 15 0.54 -11.12 5.28
CA ALA A 15 -0.69 -10.87 6.02
C ALA A 15 -0.43 -10.47 7.47
N ALA A 16 0.61 -11.01 8.08
CA ALA A 16 0.96 -10.71 9.47
C ALA A 16 1.27 -9.23 9.72
N LEU A 17 1.69 -8.51 8.68
CA LEU A 17 2.05 -7.09 8.77
C LEU A 17 0.96 -6.15 8.27
N ALA A 18 -0.12 -6.70 7.70
CA ALA A 18 -1.12 -5.87 7.03
C ALA A 18 -1.78 -4.85 7.97
N ARG A 19 -2.14 -5.25 9.17
CA ARG A 19 -2.79 -4.33 10.11
C ARG A 19 -1.86 -3.20 10.54
N ARG A 20 -0.59 -3.50 10.75
CA ARG A 20 0.41 -2.50 11.07
C ARG A 20 0.54 -1.50 9.93
N LEU A 21 0.61 -1.99 8.69
CA LEU A 21 0.68 -1.14 7.52
C LEU A 21 -0.55 -0.25 7.39
N GLU A 22 -1.73 -0.81 7.56
CA GLU A 22 -2.99 -0.06 7.49
C GLU A 22 -3.00 1.09 8.50
N SER A 23 -2.55 0.83 9.71
CA SER A 23 -2.43 1.85 10.75
C SER A 23 -1.41 2.94 10.35
N ASP A 24 -0.27 2.53 9.82
CA ASP A 24 0.76 3.47 9.39
C ASP A 24 0.29 4.35 8.22
N LEU A 25 -0.51 3.81 7.31
CA LEU A 25 -1.11 4.61 6.23
C LEU A 25 -2.01 5.71 6.79
N ARG A 26 -2.84 5.38 7.77
CA ARG A 26 -3.72 6.38 8.39
C ARG A 26 -2.93 7.44 9.13
N ILE A 27 -1.90 7.04 9.85
CA ILE A 27 -1.01 7.99 10.56
C ILE A 27 -0.32 8.92 9.56
N ALA A 28 0.04 8.42 8.39
CA ALA A 28 0.67 9.22 7.33
C ALA A 28 -0.30 10.23 6.70
N GLY A 29 -1.60 10.05 6.90
CA GLY A 29 -2.61 10.97 6.39
C GLY A 29 -3.54 10.38 5.33
N ALA A 30 -3.42 9.08 5.02
CA ALA A 30 -4.35 8.44 4.11
C ALA A 30 -5.76 8.43 4.71
N LYS A 31 -6.75 8.87 3.94
CA LYS A 31 -8.14 8.91 4.40
C LYS A 31 -8.81 7.55 4.36
N GLY A 32 -8.27 6.62 3.57
CA GLY A 32 -8.80 5.28 3.48
C GLY A 32 -7.85 4.36 2.76
N PHE A 33 -8.19 3.09 2.74
CA PHE A 33 -7.43 2.07 2.02
C PHE A 33 -8.35 0.91 1.66
N THR A 34 -7.90 0.08 0.74
CA THR A 34 -8.57 -1.17 0.38
C THR A 34 -7.54 -2.29 0.51
N SER A 35 -7.90 -3.34 1.20
CA SER A 35 -7.04 -4.50 1.35
C SER A 35 -7.71 -5.72 0.76
N THR A 36 -6.96 -6.49 -0.05
CA THR A 36 -7.44 -7.72 -0.66
C THR A 36 -6.41 -8.81 -0.47
N LEU A 37 -6.88 -10.04 -0.31
CA LEU A 37 -5.99 -11.19 -0.28
C LEU A 37 -5.31 -11.33 -1.64
N ALA A 38 -4.02 -11.67 -1.63
CA ALA A 38 -3.23 -11.77 -2.82
C ALA A 38 -2.43 -13.06 -2.82
N HIS A 39 -2.23 -13.60 -4.02
CA HIS A 39 -1.46 -14.83 -4.23
C HIS A 39 -0.45 -14.57 -5.34
N GLY A 40 0.76 -15.03 -5.15
CA GLY A 40 1.80 -14.85 -6.16
C GLY A 40 3.16 -15.33 -5.67
N ALA A 41 4.17 -15.07 -6.47
CA ALA A 41 5.56 -15.36 -6.12
C ALA A 41 6.41 -14.12 -6.38
N GLY A 42 7.28 -13.80 -5.44
CA GLY A 42 8.22 -12.70 -5.58
C GLY A 42 9.49 -13.12 -6.28
N PRO A 43 10.44 -12.19 -6.44
CA PRO A 43 11.71 -12.46 -7.14
C PRO A 43 12.52 -13.60 -6.52
N ARG A 44 12.30 -13.93 -5.27
CA ARG A 44 12.98 -15.03 -4.58
C ARG A 44 12.23 -16.35 -4.66
N ASP A 45 11.21 -16.42 -5.51
CA ASP A 45 10.35 -17.58 -5.68
C ASP A 45 9.68 -18.03 -4.37
N GLN A 46 9.50 -17.09 -3.44
CA GLN A 46 8.79 -17.34 -2.20
C GLN A 46 7.30 -17.10 -2.42
N ARG A 47 6.51 -18.10 -2.07
CA ARG A 47 5.06 -17.98 -2.10
C ARG A 47 4.56 -17.72 -0.69
N ALA A 48 4.22 -16.48 -0.43
CA ALA A 48 3.72 -16.12 0.90
C ALA A 48 2.41 -16.83 1.24
N SER A 49 1.65 -17.25 0.23
CA SER A 49 0.44 -18.05 0.46
C SER A 49 0.72 -19.42 1.07
N GLU A 50 1.96 -19.88 1.00
CA GLU A 50 2.39 -21.14 1.62
C GLU A 50 2.90 -20.93 3.05
N VAL A 51 3.02 -19.68 3.47
CA VAL A 51 3.42 -19.26 4.79
C VAL A 51 2.21 -18.63 5.47
N ASP A 52 2.18 -18.58 6.77
CA ASP A 52 1.05 -18.14 7.58
C ASP A 52 0.29 -16.94 7.02
N GLY A 53 -0.95 -17.18 6.57
CA GLY A 53 -1.88 -16.14 6.18
C GLY A 53 -1.70 -15.55 4.79
N GLY A 54 -0.65 -15.94 4.05
CA GLY A 54 -0.43 -15.46 2.69
C GLY A 54 -0.07 -13.97 2.59
N ASN A 55 -0.40 -13.37 1.44
CA ASN A 55 -0.16 -11.96 1.16
C ASN A 55 -1.45 -11.15 1.14
N VAL A 56 -1.28 -9.87 1.40
CA VAL A 56 -2.36 -8.88 1.28
C VAL A 56 -1.87 -7.77 0.35
N ARG A 57 -2.74 -7.35 -0.55
CA ARG A 57 -2.51 -6.17 -1.37
C ARG A 57 -3.28 -5.01 -0.73
N VAL A 58 -2.55 -4.00 -0.29
CA VAL A 58 -3.11 -2.81 0.34
C VAL A 58 -2.97 -1.66 -0.63
N GLU A 59 -4.06 -0.99 -0.94
CA GLU A 59 -4.07 0.13 -1.86
C GLU A 59 -4.69 1.35 -1.21
N SER A 60 -4.11 2.51 -1.47
CA SER A 60 -4.64 3.77 -0.98
C SER A 60 -4.46 4.85 -2.04
N VAL A 61 -5.49 5.65 -2.23
CA VAL A 61 -5.43 6.81 -3.11
C VAL A 61 -5.16 8.03 -2.25
N VAL A 62 -4.08 8.74 -2.56
CA VAL A 62 -3.58 9.81 -1.71
C VAL A 62 -3.06 10.98 -2.56
N ASN A 63 -2.87 12.13 -1.94
CA ASN A 63 -2.18 13.25 -2.59
C ASN A 63 -0.66 13.06 -2.52
N ASN A 64 0.08 13.93 -3.20
CA ASN A 64 1.54 13.81 -3.29
C ASN A 64 2.21 13.92 -1.91
N GLU A 65 1.72 14.77 -1.05
CA GLU A 65 2.32 15.00 0.27
C GLU A 65 2.20 13.76 1.15
N VAL A 66 1.03 13.15 1.16
CA VAL A 66 0.79 11.92 1.91
C VAL A 66 1.61 10.78 1.33
N LEU A 67 1.70 10.69 -0.01
CA LEU A 67 2.52 9.67 -0.67
C LEU A 67 3.97 9.75 -0.21
N GLU A 68 4.54 10.95 -0.14
CA GLU A 68 5.93 11.10 0.31
C GLU A 68 6.13 10.58 1.73
N VAL A 69 5.18 10.87 2.62
CA VAL A 69 5.23 10.37 4.00
C VAL A 69 5.16 8.84 4.04
N ILE A 70 4.27 8.26 3.22
CA ILE A 70 4.13 6.81 3.14
C ILE A 70 5.43 6.16 2.65
N LEU A 71 5.99 6.68 1.54
CA LEU A 71 7.19 6.09 0.95
C LEU A 71 8.39 6.20 1.90
N GLU A 72 8.52 7.32 2.59
CA GLU A 72 9.57 7.50 3.60
C GLU A 72 9.44 6.48 4.73
N LYS A 73 8.23 6.25 5.20
CA LYS A 73 7.96 5.26 6.24
C LYS A 73 8.30 3.85 5.77
N LEU A 74 7.92 3.49 4.55
CA LEU A 74 8.22 2.18 3.97
C LEU A 74 9.74 1.98 3.85
N GLU A 75 10.44 2.98 3.35
CA GLU A 75 11.88 2.92 3.16
C GLU A 75 12.62 2.73 4.48
N ARG A 76 12.18 3.41 5.52
CA ARG A 76 12.83 3.37 6.82
C ARG A 76 12.47 2.13 7.64
N ASP A 77 11.18 1.78 7.69
CA ASP A 77 10.68 0.82 8.68
C ASP A 77 10.21 -0.51 8.09
N TYR A 78 10.16 -0.65 6.77
CA TYR A 78 9.66 -1.87 6.13
C TYR A 78 10.66 -2.50 5.17
N PHE A 79 11.12 -1.75 4.19
CA PHE A 79 11.98 -2.31 3.13
C PHE A 79 13.26 -2.98 3.65
N PRO A 80 13.92 -2.46 4.70
CA PRO A 80 15.13 -3.13 5.21
C PRO A 80 14.86 -4.48 5.87
N PHE A 81 13.61 -4.75 6.27
CA PHE A 81 13.30 -5.88 7.14
C PHE A 81 12.38 -6.91 6.51
N TYR A 82 11.63 -6.56 5.46
CA TYR A 82 10.58 -7.42 4.94
C TYR A 82 10.62 -7.48 3.42
N ALA A 83 10.20 -8.62 2.87
CA ALA A 83 10.01 -8.78 1.42
C ALA A 83 8.68 -8.17 1.03
N ILE A 84 8.72 -6.89 0.68
CA ILE A 84 7.54 -6.09 0.38
C ILE A 84 7.69 -5.48 -1.02
N SER A 85 6.61 -5.45 -1.77
CA SER A 85 6.57 -4.81 -3.08
C SER A 85 5.70 -3.57 -3.02
N CYS A 86 6.13 -2.52 -3.70
CA CYS A 86 5.38 -1.27 -3.72
C CYS A 86 5.52 -0.62 -5.09
N TRP A 87 4.43 -0.10 -5.60
CA TRP A 87 4.46 0.72 -6.81
C TRP A 87 3.41 1.80 -6.71
N VAL A 88 3.57 2.82 -7.56
CA VAL A 88 2.71 3.98 -7.56
C VAL A 88 2.19 4.22 -8.97
N SER A 89 0.89 4.49 -9.07
CA SER A 89 0.23 4.84 -10.32
C SER A 89 -0.44 6.19 -10.17
N GLN A 90 -0.52 6.93 -11.27
CA GLN A 90 -1.29 8.17 -11.29
C GLN A 90 -2.71 7.84 -11.69
N VAL A 91 -3.68 8.35 -10.92
CA VAL A 91 -5.10 8.10 -11.17
C VAL A 91 -5.88 9.40 -11.17
N GLU A 92 -7.02 9.39 -11.85
CA GLU A 92 -7.99 10.47 -11.77
C GLU A 92 -9.14 10.01 -10.90
N VAL A 93 -9.49 10.83 -9.91
CA VAL A 93 -10.56 10.48 -8.96
C VAL A 93 -11.77 11.39 -9.14
N VAL A 94 -12.91 10.82 -8.87
CA VAL A 94 -14.16 11.57 -8.68
C VAL A 94 -14.39 11.67 -7.18
N ARG A 95 -15.06 12.73 -6.73
CA ARG A 95 -15.28 12.98 -5.30
C ARG A 95 -13.94 13.11 -4.56
N ASP A 96 -13.15 14.09 -4.99
CA ASP A 96 -11.79 14.30 -4.49
C ASP A 96 -11.72 14.54 -2.98
N GLU A 97 -12.81 14.96 -2.35
CA GLU A 97 -12.88 15.15 -0.90
C GLU A 97 -12.66 13.85 -0.10
N ARG A 98 -12.74 12.70 -0.76
CA ARG A 98 -12.53 11.40 -0.12
C ARG A 98 -11.05 11.02 -0.05
N TYR A 99 -10.25 11.74 -0.77
CA TYR A 99 -8.83 11.42 -0.92
C TYR A 99 -7.98 12.62 -0.55
#